data_69b4d4688866ae8fa8bfcbdc6095dd35
#
_entry.id   69b4d4688866ae8fa8bfcbdc6095dd35
#
_cell.length_a   1.000
_cell.length_b   1.000
_cell.length_c   1.000
_cell.angle_alpha   90.00
_cell.angle_beta   90.00
_cell.angle_gamma   90.00
#
_symmetry.space_group_name_H-M   'P 1'
#
loop_
_entity.id
_entity.type
_entity.pdbx_description
1 polymer ?
#
loop_
_entity_poly.entity_id
_entity_poly.type
_entity_poly.pdbx_seq_one_letter_code
_entity_poly.pdbx_strand_id
1 'polypeptide(L)'
;MLCVLLPVSLAYAEKWHFPDVERIVAVGDVHGAYDGLIATLQGAGVIDDKLAWSGGKTHLVFTGDLLDRGAKSRDVMDLVMRLEKEALRDGGRVHLVLGNHEVMNLTGDLRYVANAEYIAFLDMEKRKERRRWYKRFKNGTPEDMDDAT
;
A
#
# COMPACT_ATOMS: atom_id res chain seq x y z
N MET A 1 4.77 -7.02 -50.83
CA MET A 1 5.25 -7.52 -49.50
C MET A 1 5.19 -6.32 -48.55
N LEU A 2 4.13 -6.26 -47.77
CA LEU A 2 3.86 -5.12 -46.86
C LEU A 2 4.50 -5.43 -45.50
N CYS A 3 5.58 -4.72 -45.17
CA CYS A 3 6.25 -4.86 -43.89
C CYS A 3 5.48 -4.04 -42.85
N VAL A 4 4.69 -4.68 -41.98
CA VAL A 4 4.01 -4.02 -40.87
C VAL A 4 5.03 -3.84 -39.75
N LEU A 5 5.55 -2.63 -39.60
CA LEU A 5 6.31 -2.21 -38.44
C LEU A 5 5.34 -2.05 -37.26
N LEU A 6 5.28 -3.07 -36.38
CA LEU A 6 4.63 -2.94 -35.09
C LEU A 6 5.45 -1.95 -34.22
N PRO A 7 4.81 -0.95 -33.58
CA PRO A 7 5.52 -0.11 -32.65
C PRO A 7 6.01 -0.96 -31.49
N VAL A 8 7.31 -1.05 -31.31
CA VAL A 8 7.92 -1.61 -30.10
C VAL A 8 7.56 -0.63 -28.98
N SER A 9 6.61 -1.00 -28.15
CA SER A 9 6.32 -0.29 -26.90
C SER A 9 7.62 -0.36 -26.08
N LEU A 10 8.34 0.75 -26.00
CA LEU A 10 9.43 0.91 -25.04
C LEU A 10 8.79 0.76 -23.66
N ALA A 11 8.96 -0.42 -23.05
CA ALA A 11 8.67 -0.58 -21.65
C ALA A 11 9.53 0.45 -20.91
N TYR A 12 8.91 1.47 -20.35
CA TYR A 12 9.56 2.38 -19.43
C TYR A 12 9.96 1.53 -18.21
N ALA A 13 11.21 1.08 -18.19
CA ALA A 13 11.79 0.57 -16.97
C ALA A 13 11.78 1.72 -15.96
N GLU A 14 11.09 1.53 -14.84
CA GLU A 14 11.13 2.53 -13.77
C GLU A 14 12.60 2.78 -13.40
N LYS A 15 12.92 4.06 -13.26
CA LYS A 15 14.29 4.47 -12.90
C LYS A 15 14.51 4.15 -11.43
N TRP A 16 15.25 3.09 -11.16
CA TRP A 16 15.59 2.66 -9.78
C TRP A 16 16.83 3.37 -9.19
N HIS A 17 17.53 4.15 -9.99
CA HIS A 17 18.67 4.92 -9.56
C HIS A 17 18.31 6.41 -9.54
N PHE A 18 18.40 7.02 -8.37
CA PHE A 18 18.10 8.42 -8.12
C PHE A 18 19.38 9.12 -7.67
N PRO A 19 20.17 9.71 -8.61
CA PRO A 19 21.33 10.52 -8.24
C PRO A 19 20.83 11.83 -7.62
N ASP A 20 21.68 12.42 -6.76
CA ASP A 20 21.51 13.76 -6.23
C ASP A 20 20.26 13.96 -5.34
N VAL A 21 19.85 12.92 -4.59
CA VAL A 21 18.80 13.03 -3.58
C VAL A 21 19.34 13.79 -2.37
N GLU A 22 18.81 14.99 -2.15
CA GLU A 22 19.29 15.87 -1.07
C GLU A 22 18.84 15.39 0.32
N ARG A 23 17.66 14.76 0.39
CA ARG A 23 17.07 14.33 1.67
C ARG A 23 16.30 13.04 1.50
N ILE A 24 16.55 12.09 2.40
CA ILE A 24 15.78 10.86 2.53
C ILE A 24 15.20 10.81 3.95
N VAL A 25 13.92 10.50 4.04
CA VAL A 25 13.25 10.15 5.30
C VAL A 25 12.80 8.71 5.19
N ALA A 26 13.27 7.86 6.10
CA ALA A 26 12.87 6.44 6.16
C ALA A 26 11.93 6.23 7.35
N VAL A 27 10.85 5.49 7.10
CA VAL A 27 9.86 5.08 8.11
C VAL A 27 9.81 3.56 8.13
N GLY A 28 9.98 2.98 9.33
CA GLY A 28 9.86 1.54 9.55
C GLY A 28 8.41 1.09 9.71
N ASP A 29 8.24 0.06 10.52
CA ASP A 29 6.96 -0.61 10.77
C ASP A 29 5.88 0.35 11.27
N VAL A 30 4.81 0.48 10.53
CA VAL A 30 3.66 1.35 10.86
C VAL A 30 2.52 0.57 11.48
N HIS A 31 2.22 -0.63 10.95
CA HIS A 31 1.22 -1.54 11.48
C HIS A 31 -0.13 -0.88 11.80
N GLY A 32 -0.68 -0.12 10.86
CA GLY A 32 -1.97 0.54 11.04
C GLY A 32 -2.00 1.65 12.11
N ALA A 33 -0.82 2.10 12.60
CA ALA A 33 -0.71 3.18 13.59
C ALA A 33 -0.79 4.57 12.92
N TYR A 34 -1.93 4.87 12.31
CA TYR A 34 -2.16 6.08 11.50
C TYR A 34 -1.80 7.38 12.21
N ASP A 35 -2.25 7.55 13.47
CA ASP A 35 -2.00 8.79 14.21
C ASP A 35 -0.50 8.98 14.53
N GLY A 36 0.19 7.86 14.83
CA GLY A 36 1.64 7.85 15.02
C GLY A 36 2.40 8.17 13.73
N LEU A 37 1.94 7.65 12.59
CA LEU A 37 2.50 7.98 11.29
C LEU A 37 2.37 9.47 10.98
N ILE A 38 1.18 10.07 11.18
CA ILE A 38 0.95 11.51 11.00
C ILE A 38 1.95 12.31 11.83
N ALA A 39 2.03 12.04 13.15
CA ALA A 39 2.93 12.76 14.04
C ALA A 39 4.40 12.65 13.60
N THR A 40 4.81 11.46 13.15
CA THR A 40 6.17 11.21 12.63
C THR A 40 6.45 12.01 11.36
N LEU A 41 5.52 11.99 10.39
CA LEU A 41 5.71 12.70 9.12
C LEU A 41 5.66 14.22 9.30
N GLN A 42 4.80 14.74 10.19
CA GLN A 42 4.78 16.16 10.56
C GLN A 42 6.06 16.58 11.29
N GLY A 43 6.50 15.81 12.28
CA GLY A 43 7.74 16.05 12.99
C GLY A 43 8.97 16.03 12.08
N ALA A 44 8.95 15.21 11.04
CA ALA A 44 9.96 15.19 9.99
C ALA A 44 9.76 16.29 8.93
N GLY A 45 8.72 17.10 8.97
CA GLY A 45 8.43 18.13 7.97
C GLY A 45 8.18 17.56 6.56
N VAL A 46 7.63 16.36 6.49
CA VAL A 46 7.26 15.69 5.22
C VAL A 46 5.85 16.07 4.82
N ILE A 47 4.97 16.24 5.81
CA ILE A 47 3.59 16.73 5.64
C ILE A 47 3.33 17.93 6.53
N ASP A 48 2.39 18.76 6.10
CA ASP A 48 1.91 19.93 6.87
C ASP A 48 0.74 19.57 7.82
N ASP A 49 0.20 20.58 8.50
CA ASP A 49 -0.94 20.43 9.43
C ASP A 49 -2.24 20.01 8.72
N LYS A 50 -2.32 20.15 7.40
CA LYS A 50 -3.44 19.68 6.57
C LYS A 50 -3.20 18.30 6.00
N LEU A 51 -2.14 17.64 6.44
CA LEU A 51 -1.67 16.33 5.97
C LEU A 51 -1.30 16.33 4.47
N ALA A 52 -1.00 17.49 3.89
CA ALA A 52 -0.52 17.61 2.52
C ALA A 52 1.01 17.50 2.46
N TRP A 53 1.56 17.08 1.33
CA TRP A 53 3.00 17.01 1.14
C TRP A 53 3.65 18.40 1.30
N SER A 54 4.64 18.50 2.14
CA SER A 54 5.45 19.69 2.35
C SER A 54 6.97 19.40 2.28
N GLY A 55 7.31 18.17 1.97
CA GLY A 55 8.70 17.70 1.93
C GLY A 55 9.51 18.18 0.73
N GLY A 56 8.90 18.88 -0.24
CA GLY A 56 9.58 19.33 -1.47
C GLY A 56 10.21 18.14 -2.21
N LYS A 57 11.52 18.20 -2.50
CA LYS A 57 12.26 17.16 -3.20
C LYS A 57 12.69 15.97 -2.32
N THR A 58 12.19 15.87 -1.10
CA THR A 58 12.48 14.74 -0.20
C THR A 58 12.04 13.42 -0.80
N HIS A 59 12.85 12.38 -0.63
CA HIS A 59 12.44 11.01 -0.86
C HIS A 59 12.00 10.38 0.47
N LEU A 60 10.72 10.02 0.56
CA LEU A 60 10.13 9.29 1.68
C LEU A 60 10.16 7.80 1.36
N VAL A 61 10.74 7.00 2.24
CA VAL A 61 10.88 5.55 2.06
C VAL A 61 10.16 4.83 3.18
N PHE A 62 9.20 3.99 2.84
CA PHE A 62 8.62 3.02 3.77
C PHE A 62 9.31 1.67 3.58
N THR A 63 9.80 1.08 4.66
CA THR A 63 10.52 -0.19 4.62
C THR A 63 9.59 -1.42 4.69
N GLY A 64 8.29 -1.20 4.58
CA GLY A 64 7.24 -2.21 4.65
C GLY A 64 6.50 -2.20 5.98
N ASP A 65 5.70 -3.24 6.19
CA ASP A 65 4.89 -3.47 7.39
C ASP A 65 3.97 -2.29 7.74
N LEU A 66 3.26 -1.80 6.73
CA LEU A 66 2.19 -0.79 6.90
C LEU A 66 0.93 -1.41 7.49
N LEU A 67 0.71 -2.71 7.20
CA LEU A 67 -0.50 -3.46 7.48
C LEU A 67 -0.45 -4.19 8.82
N ASP A 68 -1.60 -4.70 9.23
CA ASP A 68 -1.83 -5.57 10.37
C ASP A 68 -1.63 -4.93 11.76
N ARG A 69 -2.00 -5.68 12.80
CA ARG A 69 -1.91 -5.33 14.23
C ARG A 69 -2.79 -4.15 14.63
N GLY A 70 -2.61 -3.00 13.99
CA GLY A 70 -3.44 -1.81 14.21
C GLY A 70 -4.76 -1.87 13.44
N ALA A 71 -5.63 -0.89 13.68
CA ALA A 71 -6.98 -0.87 13.16
C ALA A 71 -7.19 0.11 11.99
N LYS A 72 -6.13 0.79 11.54
CA LYS A 72 -6.21 1.88 10.56
C LYS A 72 -5.29 1.67 9.35
N SER A 73 -5.05 0.41 8.94
CA SER A 73 -4.19 0.12 7.77
C SER A 73 -4.73 0.74 6.50
N ARG A 74 -6.05 0.79 6.31
CA ARG A 74 -6.69 1.46 5.18
C ARG A 74 -6.35 2.95 5.16
N ASP A 75 -6.47 3.65 6.28
CA ASP A 75 -6.16 5.08 6.38
C ASP A 75 -4.68 5.34 6.09
N VAL A 76 -3.79 4.45 6.56
CA VAL A 76 -2.34 4.49 6.27
C VAL A 76 -2.10 4.35 4.77
N MET A 77 -2.68 3.35 4.12
CA MET A 77 -2.52 3.14 2.68
C MET A 77 -3.06 4.32 1.86
N ASP A 78 -4.26 4.81 2.19
CA ASP A 78 -4.88 5.95 1.50
C ASP A 78 -4.00 7.21 1.62
N LEU A 79 -3.42 7.46 2.80
CA LEU A 79 -2.48 8.54 3.01
C LEU A 79 -1.23 8.37 2.14
N VAL A 80 -0.59 7.20 2.17
CA VAL A 80 0.64 6.92 1.42
C VAL A 80 0.42 7.06 -0.08
N MET A 81 -0.66 6.49 -0.63
CA MET A 81 -1.01 6.61 -2.05
C MET A 81 -1.31 8.06 -2.48
N ARG A 82 -1.86 8.87 -1.57
CA ARG A 82 -2.08 10.29 -1.83
C ARG A 82 -0.75 11.05 -1.85
N LEU A 83 0.09 10.84 -0.82
CA LEU A 83 1.40 11.48 -0.72
C LEU A 83 2.32 11.12 -1.89
N GLU A 84 2.25 9.91 -2.43
CA GLU A 84 2.98 9.51 -3.63
C GLU A 84 2.70 10.46 -4.82
N LYS A 85 1.42 10.76 -5.03
CA LYS A 85 0.99 11.66 -6.13
C LYS A 85 1.38 13.13 -5.85
N GLU A 86 1.29 13.55 -4.59
CA GLU A 86 1.63 14.91 -4.18
C GLU A 86 3.15 15.15 -4.27
N ALA A 87 3.95 14.22 -3.76
CA ALA A 87 5.41 14.29 -3.80
C ALA A 87 5.95 14.44 -5.24
N LEU A 88 5.40 13.67 -6.18
CA LEU A 88 5.81 13.74 -7.59
C LEU A 88 5.60 15.13 -8.21
N ARG A 89 4.56 15.87 -7.81
CA ARG A 89 4.29 17.22 -8.31
C ARG A 89 5.35 18.22 -7.84
N ASP A 90 5.91 18.00 -6.64
CA ASP A 90 6.90 18.86 -6.01
C ASP A 90 8.34 18.41 -6.28
N GLY A 91 8.52 17.38 -7.11
CA GLY A 91 9.84 16.82 -7.44
C GLY A 91 10.41 15.88 -6.39
N GLY A 92 9.62 15.55 -5.36
CA GLY A 92 9.90 14.52 -4.36
C GLY A 92 9.42 13.14 -4.81
N ARG A 93 9.53 12.17 -3.92
CA ARG A 93 9.09 10.81 -4.22
C ARG A 93 8.75 10.03 -2.95
N VAL A 94 7.73 9.16 -3.05
CA VAL A 94 7.46 8.14 -2.04
C VAL A 94 7.89 6.78 -2.61
N HIS A 95 8.60 6.02 -1.82
CA HIS A 95 9.01 4.65 -2.13
C HIS A 95 8.40 3.71 -1.11
N LEU A 96 7.82 2.63 -1.56
CA LEU A 96 7.27 1.60 -0.69
C LEU A 96 7.95 0.26 -1.01
N VAL A 97 8.53 -0.33 0.02
CA VAL A 97 9.04 -1.70 0.00
C VAL A 97 8.02 -2.60 0.70
N LEU A 98 7.82 -3.80 0.19
CA LEU A 98 6.95 -4.78 0.84
C LEU A 98 7.66 -5.40 2.03
N GLY A 99 7.03 -5.34 3.20
CA GLY A 99 7.43 -6.08 4.38
C GLY A 99 6.81 -7.48 4.42
N ASN A 100 7.08 -8.22 5.48
CA ASN A 100 6.52 -9.56 5.62
C ASN A 100 5.00 -9.53 5.84
N HIS A 101 4.44 -8.49 6.46
CA HIS A 101 3.00 -8.37 6.68
C HIS A 101 2.23 -8.10 5.38
N GLU A 102 2.78 -7.33 4.46
CA GLU A 102 2.20 -7.18 3.12
C GLU A 102 2.20 -8.53 2.39
N VAL A 103 3.32 -9.28 2.44
CA VAL A 103 3.41 -10.61 1.81
C VAL A 103 2.43 -11.58 2.44
N MET A 104 2.27 -11.59 3.78
CA MET A 104 1.30 -12.43 4.48
C MET A 104 -0.13 -12.15 3.98
N ASN A 105 -0.53 -10.88 3.90
CA ASN A 105 -1.85 -10.51 3.39
C ASN A 105 -2.05 -10.95 1.92
N LEU A 106 -1.04 -10.77 1.06
CA LEU A 106 -1.10 -11.20 -0.35
C LEU A 106 -1.22 -12.72 -0.51
N THR A 107 -0.68 -13.50 0.44
CA THR A 107 -0.75 -14.95 0.43
C THR A 107 -1.92 -15.52 1.25
N GLY A 108 -2.78 -14.66 1.81
CA GLY A 108 -3.97 -15.06 2.58
C GLY A 108 -3.69 -15.42 4.05
N ASP A 109 -2.51 -15.15 4.56
CA ASP A 109 -2.20 -15.31 5.98
C ASP A 109 -2.66 -14.08 6.76
N LEU A 110 -3.87 -14.12 7.28
CA LEU A 110 -4.56 -13.01 7.95
C LEU A 110 -4.48 -13.07 9.48
N ARG A 111 -3.55 -13.83 10.05
CA ARG A 111 -3.44 -14.04 11.52
C ARG A 111 -3.25 -12.77 12.33
N TYR A 112 -2.69 -11.73 11.73
CA TYR A 112 -2.39 -10.47 12.39
C TYR A 112 -3.33 -9.33 12.01
N VAL A 113 -4.32 -9.59 11.14
CA VAL A 113 -5.32 -8.60 10.75
C VAL A 113 -6.25 -8.31 11.92
N ALA A 114 -6.36 -7.05 12.31
CA ALA A 114 -7.28 -6.62 13.36
C ALA A 114 -8.74 -6.73 12.89
N ASN A 115 -9.66 -7.08 13.79
CA ASN A 115 -11.09 -7.21 13.44
C ASN A 115 -11.68 -5.93 12.81
N ALA A 116 -11.22 -4.76 13.23
CA ALA A 116 -11.66 -3.48 12.69
C ALA A 116 -11.29 -3.29 11.20
N GLU A 117 -10.21 -3.92 10.74
CA GLU A 117 -9.77 -3.86 9.35
C GLU A 117 -10.81 -4.48 8.40
N TYR A 118 -11.41 -5.61 8.78
CA TYR A 118 -12.48 -6.21 7.96
C TYR A 118 -13.68 -5.26 7.78
N ILE A 119 -13.97 -4.43 8.79
CA ILE A 119 -15.05 -3.44 8.72
C ILE A 119 -14.64 -2.27 7.83
N ALA A 120 -13.38 -1.85 7.90
CA ALA A 120 -12.86 -0.74 7.13
C ALA A 120 -12.97 -0.92 5.61
N PHE A 121 -13.02 -2.16 5.12
CA PHE A 121 -13.14 -2.49 3.71
C PHE A 121 -14.53 -2.93 3.24
N LEU A 122 -15.55 -2.89 4.11
CA LEU A 122 -16.92 -3.33 3.78
C LEU A 122 -17.56 -2.56 2.62
N ASP A 123 -17.21 -1.30 2.43
CA ASP A 123 -17.71 -0.46 1.33
C ASP A 123 -17.20 -0.92 -0.04
N MET A 124 -16.04 -1.56 -0.08
CA MET A 124 -15.44 -2.14 -1.29
C MET A 124 -15.98 -3.52 -1.62
N GLU A 125 -16.69 -4.14 -0.67
CA GLU A 125 -17.17 -5.51 -0.78
C GLU A 125 -18.40 -5.63 -1.67
N LYS A 126 -18.34 -6.51 -2.67
CA LYS A 126 -19.49 -6.83 -3.49
C LYS A 126 -20.39 -7.86 -2.78
N ARG A 127 -21.57 -7.45 -2.31
CA ARG A 127 -22.55 -8.30 -1.60
C ARG A 127 -22.79 -9.66 -2.25
N LYS A 128 -22.81 -9.71 -3.60
CA LYS A 128 -23.03 -10.96 -4.36
C LYS A 128 -21.85 -11.90 -4.21
N GLU A 129 -20.66 -11.38 -4.26
CA GLU A 129 -19.41 -12.16 -4.09
C GLU A 129 -19.30 -12.67 -2.67
N ARG A 130 -19.49 -11.83 -1.65
CA ARG A 130 -19.51 -12.25 -0.25
C ARG A 130 -20.49 -13.40 -0.01
N ARG A 131 -21.75 -13.29 -0.48
CA ARG A 131 -22.74 -14.36 -0.33
C ARG A 131 -22.31 -15.66 -1.00
N ARG A 132 -21.67 -15.58 -2.16
CA ARG A 132 -21.15 -16.74 -2.89
C ARG A 132 -20.03 -17.42 -2.09
N TRP A 133 -19.07 -16.65 -1.59
CA TRP A 133 -17.96 -17.14 -0.77
C TRP A 133 -18.45 -17.71 0.57
N TYR A 134 -19.34 -17.03 1.25
CA TYR A 134 -19.92 -17.52 2.50
C TYR A 134 -20.68 -18.83 2.32
N LYS A 135 -21.45 -18.97 1.23
CA LYS A 135 -22.14 -20.22 0.89
C LYS A 135 -21.15 -21.36 0.61
N ARG A 136 -20.06 -21.08 -0.10
CA ARG A 136 -18.98 -22.03 -0.40
C ARG A 136 -18.29 -22.46 0.89
N PHE A 137 -17.88 -21.51 1.74
CA PHE A 137 -17.28 -21.76 3.05
C PHE A 137 -18.16 -22.63 3.95
N LYS A 138 -19.46 -22.33 4.03
CA LYS A 138 -20.41 -23.07 4.87
C LYS A 138 -20.67 -24.50 4.38
N ASN A 139 -20.57 -24.75 3.09
CA ASN A 139 -20.88 -26.05 2.48
C ASN A 139 -19.60 -26.80 2.01
N GLY A 140 -18.43 -26.19 2.11
CA GLY A 140 -17.16 -26.78 1.72
C GLY A 140 -16.58 -27.68 2.81
N THR A 141 -15.90 -28.74 2.39
CA THR A 141 -14.99 -29.47 3.25
C THR A 141 -13.68 -28.70 3.42
N PRO A 142 -12.86 -28.93 4.45
CA PRO A 142 -11.54 -28.29 4.60
C PRO A 142 -10.63 -28.45 3.36
N GLU A 143 -10.75 -29.57 2.64
CA GLU A 143 -10.01 -29.85 1.39
C GLU A 143 -10.41 -28.92 0.23
N ASP A 144 -11.68 -28.46 0.18
CA ASP A 144 -12.15 -27.51 -0.85
C ASP A 144 -11.64 -26.08 -0.62
N MET A 145 -10.98 -25.81 0.51
CA MET A 145 -10.47 -24.48 0.86
C MET A 145 -9.02 -24.28 0.41
N ASP A 146 -8.23 -25.36 0.27
CA ASP A 146 -6.82 -25.28 -0.13
C ASP A 146 -6.65 -24.95 -1.62
N ASP A 147 -7.64 -25.27 -2.48
CA ASP A 147 -7.60 -25.00 -3.92
C ASP A 147 -8.04 -23.56 -4.30
N ALA A 148 -8.29 -22.69 -3.32
CA ALA A 148 -8.85 -21.35 -3.54
C ALA A 148 -7.86 -20.21 -3.25
N THR A 149 -6.58 -20.54 -2.98
CA THR A 149 -5.48 -19.59 -2.78
C THR A 149 -4.68 -19.33 -4.03
#